data_763b7241da3fa001b1f20fc986e3a7a0
#
_entry.id   763b7241da3fa001b1f20fc986e3a7a0
#
_cell.length_a   1.000
_cell.length_b   1.000
_cell.length_c   1.000
_cell.angle_alpha   90.00
_cell.angle_beta   90.00
_cell.angle_gamma   90.00
#
_symmetry.space_group_name_H-M   'P 1'
#
loop_
_entity.id
_entity.type
_entity.pdbx_description
1 polymer ?
#
loop_
_entity_poly.entity_id
_entity_poly.type
_entity_poly.pdbx_seq_one_letter_code
_entity_poly.pdbx_strand_id
1 'polypeptide(L)'
;LRYRRGHIAPGSLVALKMPDRDRLHPLLAGRFSPRAFHPSEIDDATVDLLLEAARWAPSAGNSQPWGFFPVRPHETEYDRVVRHLAPSSATWALDASLLIVTLARRFLDDGVLPYSEFADYDLGQAVAHLTIQAQALDLATHQFRAFDLESLTKELDPNPGWTIMSIIAVGPPADPCPATTRNPLPHLRTAPWTAR
;
A
#
# COMPACT_ATOMS: atom_id res chain seq x y z
N LEU A 1 11.73 -11.58 12.18
CA LEU A 1 10.99 -11.73 13.44
C LEU A 1 10.03 -12.92 13.30
N ARG A 2 10.29 -14.02 14.04
CA ARG A 2 9.42 -15.21 14.06
C ARG A 2 8.28 -14.94 15.06
N TYR A 3 7.05 -14.86 14.56
CA TYR A 3 5.84 -14.76 15.37
C TYR A 3 5.62 -16.11 16.09
N ARG A 4 5.68 -16.15 17.42
CA ARG A 4 5.34 -17.33 18.23
C ARG A 4 3.81 -17.53 18.20
N ARG A 5 3.36 -18.68 17.69
CA ARG A 5 1.96 -19.13 17.83
C ARG A 5 1.75 -19.49 19.31
N GLY A 6 0.97 -18.68 20.02
CA GLY A 6 0.46 -19.04 21.35
C GLY A 6 -0.61 -20.14 21.19
N HIS A 7 -0.47 -21.23 21.94
CA HIS A 7 -1.50 -22.26 22.10
C HIS A 7 -2.67 -21.68 22.88
N ILE A 8 -3.85 -21.63 22.28
CA ILE A 8 -5.12 -21.34 22.94
C ILE A 8 -5.77 -22.68 23.27
N ALA A 9 -6.08 -22.90 24.56
CA ALA A 9 -6.78 -24.07 25.06
C ALA A 9 -8.21 -24.16 24.47
N PRO A 10 -8.77 -25.38 24.23
CA PRO A 10 -10.11 -25.54 23.73
C PRO A 10 -11.13 -25.33 24.84
N GLY A 11 -11.73 -24.14 24.89
CA GLY A 11 -12.79 -23.81 25.85
C GLY A 11 -13.74 -22.78 25.24
N SER A 12 -14.95 -23.25 24.90
CA SER A 12 -16.15 -22.46 24.56
C SER A 12 -15.97 -21.46 23.40
N LEU A 13 -16.07 -21.94 22.18
CA LEU A 13 -16.41 -21.12 21.01
C LEU A 13 -17.83 -20.57 21.15
N VAL A 14 -17.98 -19.47 21.88
CA VAL A 14 -19.08 -18.56 21.58
C VAL A 14 -18.81 -18.10 20.15
N ALA A 15 -19.63 -18.50 19.21
CA ALA A 15 -19.58 -18.04 17.82
C ALA A 15 -19.72 -16.52 17.83
N LEU A 16 -18.57 -15.81 17.89
CA LEU A 16 -18.52 -14.36 17.73
C LEU A 16 -19.06 -14.08 16.35
N LYS A 17 -20.30 -13.60 16.27
CA LYS A 17 -20.94 -13.16 15.05
C LYS A 17 -19.99 -12.14 14.42
N MET A 18 -19.25 -12.53 13.38
CA MET A 18 -18.37 -11.62 12.64
C MET A 18 -19.22 -10.43 12.20
N PRO A 19 -18.74 -9.19 12.38
CA PRO A 19 -19.42 -8.05 11.81
C PRO A 19 -19.63 -8.33 10.35
N ASP A 20 -20.86 -8.16 9.92
CA ASP A 20 -21.34 -8.54 8.61
C ASP A 20 -20.53 -7.78 7.54
N ARG A 21 -19.68 -8.49 6.77
CA ARG A 21 -18.92 -7.92 5.66
C ARG A 21 -19.87 -7.20 4.69
N ASP A 22 -21.10 -7.66 4.62
CA ASP A 22 -22.15 -7.12 3.77
C ASP A 22 -22.62 -5.72 4.21
N ARG A 23 -22.26 -5.29 5.42
CA ARG A 23 -22.54 -3.94 5.93
C ARG A 23 -21.41 -2.94 5.67
N LEU A 24 -20.24 -3.41 5.21
CA LEU A 24 -19.16 -2.54 4.80
C LEU A 24 -19.51 -1.89 3.45
N HIS A 25 -18.95 -0.69 3.22
CA HIS A 25 -19.00 -0.11 1.88
C HIS A 25 -18.39 -1.10 0.87
N PRO A 26 -19.01 -1.33 -0.31
CA PRO A 26 -18.57 -2.33 -1.28
C PRO A 26 -17.09 -2.21 -1.68
N LEU A 27 -16.55 -0.99 -1.81
CA LEU A 27 -15.15 -0.74 -2.12
C LEU A 27 -14.20 -1.26 -1.03
N LEU A 28 -14.62 -1.23 0.24
CA LEU A 28 -13.84 -1.79 1.35
C LEU A 28 -13.98 -3.31 1.42
N ALA A 29 -15.20 -3.81 1.23
CA ALA A 29 -15.49 -5.23 1.28
C ALA A 29 -14.84 -6.00 0.12
N GLY A 30 -14.83 -5.42 -1.09
CA GLY A 30 -14.27 -6.01 -2.31
C GLY A 30 -12.74 -5.89 -2.44
N ARG A 31 -12.10 -5.01 -1.67
CA ARG A 31 -10.68 -4.73 -1.79
C ARG A 31 -9.81 -5.92 -1.36
N PHE A 32 -8.92 -6.35 -2.24
CA PHE A 32 -7.89 -7.35 -1.96
C PHE A 32 -6.59 -6.97 -2.67
N SER A 33 -5.52 -7.73 -2.45
CA SER A 33 -4.21 -7.51 -3.08
C SER A 33 -3.86 -8.73 -3.94
N PRO A 34 -4.17 -8.69 -5.25
CA PRO A 34 -3.90 -9.80 -6.16
C PRO A 34 -2.40 -9.96 -6.42
N ARG A 35 -2.02 -11.15 -6.88
CA ARG A 35 -0.71 -11.46 -7.45
C ARG A 35 -0.80 -11.91 -8.91
N ALA A 36 -1.93 -11.64 -9.53
CA ALA A 36 -2.13 -11.87 -10.95
C ALA A 36 -2.95 -10.69 -11.50
N PHE A 37 -2.50 -10.13 -12.59
CA PHE A 37 -3.11 -9.00 -13.27
C PHE A 37 -3.34 -9.34 -14.74
N HIS A 38 -4.40 -8.79 -15.31
CA HIS A 38 -4.56 -8.76 -16.75
C HIS A 38 -3.78 -7.55 -17.30
N PRO A 39 -2.84 -7.74 -18.24
CA PRO A 39 -2.19 -6.63 -18.92
C PRO A 39 -3.23 -5.73 -19.57
N SER A 40 -3.16 -4.45 -19.26
CA SER A 40 -4.07 -3.44 -19.80
C SER A 40 -3.35 -2.09 -19.80
N GLU A 41 -3.71 -1.22 -20.71
CA GLU A 41 -3.20 0.15 -20.68
C GLU A 41 -3.91 0.98 -19.61
N ILE A 42 -3.15 1.75 -18.87
CA ILE A 42 -3.66 2.77 -17.95
C ILE A 42 -3.19 4.12 -18.49
N ASP A 43 -4.15 4.98 -18.84
CA ASP A 43 -3.88 6.30 -19.38
C ASP A 43 -3.46 7.33 -18.31
N ASP A 44 -2.94 8.48 -18.74
CA ASP A 44 -2.50 9.55 -17.85
C ASP A 44 -3.64 10.06 -16.97
N ALA A 45 -4.85 10.17 -17.50
CA ALA A 45 -6.00 10.65 -16.75
C ALA A 45 -6.36 9.72 -15.59
N THR A 46 -6.23 8.41 -15.78
CA THR A 46 -6.42 7.41 -14.72
C THR A 46 -5.31 7.51 -13.68
N VAL A 47 -4.03 7.65 -14.10
CA VAL A 47 -2.91 7.85 -13.17
C VAL A 47 -3.14 9.12 -12.34
N ASP A 48 -3.47 10.23 -12.98
CA ASP A 48 -3.73 11.51 -12.29
C ASP A 48 -4.87 11.39 -11.29
N LEU A 49 -5.94 10.67 -11.63
CA LEU A 49 -7.08 10.46 -10.73
C LEU A 49 -6.70 9.62 -9.49
N LEU A 50 -5.83 8.62 -9.67
CA LEU A 50 -5.30 7.84 -8.54
C LEU A 50 -4.45 8.70 -7.61
N LEU A 51 -3.57 9.54 -8.18
CA LEU A 51 -2.73 10.45 -7.41
C LEU A 51 -3.55 11.56 -6.76
N GLU A 52 -4.58 12.06 -7.44
CA GLU A 52 -5.53 13.02 -6.87
C GLU A 52 -6.24 12.44 -5.64
N ALA A 53 -6.71 11.20 -5.70
CA ALA A 53 -7.32 10.54 -4.56
C ALA A 53 -6.34 10.44 -3.37
N ALA A 54 -5.06 10.12 -3.63
CA ALA A 54 -4.01 10.14 -2.61
C ALA A 54 -3.84 11.55 -2.00
N ARG A 55 -3.83 12.58 -2.83
CA ARG A 55 -3.67 13.99 -2.42
C ARG A 55 -4.77 14.46 -1.46
N TRP A 56 -5.99 13.89 -1.55
CA TRP A 56 -7.11 14.21 -0.66
C TRP A 56 -7.05 13.50 0.70
N ALA A 57 -6.02 12.72 0.97
CA ALA A 57 -5.86 12.13 2.29
C ALA A 57 -5.59 13.22 3.35
N PRO A 58 -6.02 13.01 4.61
CA PRO A 58 -5.63 13.90 5.70
C PRO A 58 -4.15 13.69 6.04
N SER A 59 -3.52 14.75 6.55
CA SER A 59 -2.16 14.69 7.09
C SER A 59 -2.00 15.62 8.28
N ALA A 60 -1.08 15.32 9.18
CA ALA A 60 -0.78 16.15 10.34
C ALA A 60 -0.40 17.56 9.88
N GLY A 61 -1.14 18.58 10.37
CA GLY A 61 -0.92 19.97 9.97
C GLY A 61 -1.08 20.25 8.47
N ASN A 62 -1.73 19.35 7.74
CA ASN A 62 -1.82 19.38 6.26
C ASN A 62 -0.45 19.39 5.59
N SER A 63 0.52 18.72 6.19
CA SER A 63 1.92 18.70 5.73
C SER A 63 2.14 17.94 4.42
N GLN A 64 1.24 17.01 4.07
CA GLN A 64 1.24 16.25 2.80
C GLN A 64 2.62 15.62 2.49
N PRO A 65 3.17 14.78 3.39
CA PRO A 65 4.54 14.30 3.34
C PRO A 65 4.70 13.08 2.42
N TRP A 66 4.01 13.04 1.32
CA TRP A 66 3.98 11.93 0.37
C TRP A 66 4.42 12.33 -1.02
N GLY A 67 5.08 11.42 -1.70
CA GLY A 67 5.46 11.50 -3.09
C GLY A 67 5.17 10.19 -3.80
N PHE A 68 4.89 10.26 -5.08
CA PHE A 68 4.58 9.11 -5.92
C PHE A 68 5.36 9.20 -7.22
N PHE A 69 5.96 8.10 -7.62
CA PHE A 69 6.66 7.98 -8.89
C PHE A 69 6.00 6.84 -9.69
N PRO A 70 5.00 7.16 -10.53
CA PRO A 70 4.34 6.20 -11.40
C PRO A 70 5.24 5.84 -12.59
N VAL A 71 5.26 4.56 -12.96
CA VAL A 71 5.97 4.06 -14.14
C VAL A 71 5.14 2.95 -14.81
N ARG A 72 5.03 3.00 -16.13
CA ARG A 72 4.29 2.02 -16.93
C ARG A 72 5.23 1.17 -17.78
N PRO A 73 4.86 -0.08 -18.10
CA PRO A 73 5.56 -0.86 -19.10
C PRO A 73 5.82 -0.03 -20.37
N HIS A 74 7.00 -0.20 -20.98
CA HIS A 74 7.49 0.53 -22.16
C HIS A 74 7.99 1.96 -21.93
N GLU A 75 7.91 2.50 -20.72
CA GLU A 75 8.59 3.75 -20.35
C GLU A 75 10.05 3.46 -19.91
N THR A 76 10.94 4.39 -20.20
CA THR A 76 12.37 4.27 -19.80
C THR A 76 12.51 4.13 -18.28
N GLU A 77 11.70 4.86 -17.54
CA GLU A 77 11.68 4.88 -16.08
C GLU A 77 11.21 3.54 -15.49
N TYR A 78 10.41 2.77 -16.22
CA TYR A 78 9.95 1.44 -15.79
C TYR A 78 11.14 0.49 -15.59
N ASP A 79 12.07 0.45 -16.53
CA ASP A 79 13.26 -0.40 -16.44
C ASP A 79 14.15 -0.03 -15.25
N ARG A 80 14.18 1.25 -14.86
CA ARG A 80 14.91 1.73 -13.68
C ARG A 80 14.31 1.21 -12.37
N VAL A 81 13.03 0.90 -12.35
CA VAL A 81 12.35 0.34 -11.16
C VAL A 81 12.41 -1.18 -11.15
N VAL A 82 12.07 -1.83 -12.28
CA VAL A 82 11.85 -3.28 -12.29
C VAL A 82 13.15 -4.09 -12.13
N ARG A 83 14.30 -3.56 -12.54
CA ARG A 83 15.61 -4.22 -12.37
C ARG A 83 15.99 -4.44 -10.90
N HIS A 84 15.37 -3.70 -9.99
CA HIS A 84 15.60 -3.79 -8.54
C HIS A 84 14.56 -4.65 -7.81
N LEU A 85 13.57 -5.19 -8.51
CA LEU A 85 12.60 -6.10 -7.90
C LEU A 85 13.28 -7.37 -7.43
N ALA A 86 12.90 -7.83 -6.23
CA ALA A 86 13.31 -9.15 -5.77
C ALA A 86 12.64 -10.24 -6.64
N PRO A 87 13.27 -11.42 -6.85
CA PRO A 87 12.67 -12.48 -7.65
C PRO A 87 11.24 -12.85 -7.23
N SER A 88 10.94 -12.81 -5.94
CA SER A 88 9.61 -13.13 -5.40
C SER A 88 8.52 -12.13 -5.78
N SER A 89 8.86 -10.89 -6.07
CA SER A 89 7.91 -9.87 -6.56
C SER A 89 7.90 -9.78 -8.09
N ALA A 90 9.05 -9.93 -8.73
CA ALA A 90 9.15 -9.90 -10.19
C ALA A 90 8.26 -10.96 -10.87
N THR A 91 8.05 -12.12 -10.23
CA THR A 91 7.20 -13.20 -10.77
C THR A 91 5.73 -12.82 -11.01
N TRP A 92 5.27 -11.70 -10.45
CA TRP A 92 3.86 -11.28 -10.56
C TRP A 92 3.69 -9.77 -10.76
N ALA A 93 4.61 -8.94 -10.27
CA ALA A 93 4.47 -7.49 -10.35
C ALA A 93 4.71 -6.96 -11.78
N LEU A 94 5.43 -7.71 -12.61
CA LEU A 94 5.67 -7.36 -14.01
C LEU A 94 4.40 -7.49 -14.89
N ASP A 95 3.39 -8.22 -14.43
CA ASP A 95 2.10 -8.33 -15.11
C ASP A 95 1.17 -7.15 -14.80
N ALA A 96 1.53 -6.29 -13.85
CA ALA A 96 0.76 -5.09 -13.53
C ALA A 96 0.85 -4.04 -14.63
N SER A 97 -0.23 -3.29 -14.83
CA SER A 97 -0.33 -2.23 -15.83
C SER A 97 0.42 -0.95 -15.43
N LEU A 98 0.65 -0.76 -14.12
CA LEU A 98 1.31 0.40 -13.56
C LEU A 98 2.02 -0.01 -12.27
N LEU A 99 3.24 0.49 -12.07
CA LEU A 99 3.93 0.47 -10.79
C LEU A 99 4.04 1.90 -10.26
N ILE A 100 3.80 2.09 -8.96
CA ILE A 100 3.95 3.39 -8.31
C ILE A 100 4.92 3.23 -7.15
N VAL A 101 6.10 3.84 -7.25
CA VAL A 101 7.02 3.94 -6.11
C VAL A 101 6.50 5.01 -5.16
N THR A 102 6.36 4.67 -3.88
CA THR A 102 5.85 5.59 -2.85
C THR A 102 7.00 6.11 -2.00
N LEU A 103 6.98 7.41 -1.72
CA LEU A 103 7.99 8.08 -0.94
C LEU A 103 7.36 8.86 0.22
N ALA A 104 8.03 8.85 1.37
CA ALA A 104 7.70 9.70 2.51
C ALA A 104 8.75 10.79 2.68
N ARG A 105 8.33 12.03 2.89
CA ARG A 105 9.23 13.11 3.30
C ARG A 105 9.44 13.03 4.81
N ARG A 106 10.51 12.39 5.22
CA ARG A 106 10.82 12.16 6.64
C ARG A 106 11.61 13.30 7.27
N PHE A 107 12.46 13.93 6.47
CA PHE A 107 13.36 14.98 6.95
C PHE A 107 13.22 16.25 6.11
N LEU A 108 13.68 17.36 6.66
CA LEU A 108 13.92 18.58 5.90
C LEU A 108 15.08 18.37 4.91
N ASP A 109 15.30 19.33 4.03
CA ASP A 109 16.28 19.21 2.95
C ASP A 109 17.74 19.13 3.48
N ASP A 110 17.97 19.44 4.76
CA ASP A 110 19.24 19.22 5.47
C ASP A 110 19.46 17.74 5.87
N GLY A 111 18.42 16.90 5.76
CA GLY A 111 18.45 15.48 6.12
C GLY A 111 18.57 15.19 7.61
N VAL A 112 18.54 16.20 8.46
CA VAL A 112 18.77 16.09 9.92
C VAL A 112 17.49 16.29 10.71
N LEU A 113 16.77 17.36 10.46
CA LEU A 113 15.55 17.68 11.19
C LEU A 113 14.35 16.94 10.59
N PRO A 114 13.49 16.33 11.43
CA PRO A 114 12.29 15.66 10.93
C PRO A 114 11.34 16.67 10.29
N TYR A 115 10.79 16.31 9.11
CA TYR A 115 9.74 17.09 8.45
C TYR A 115 8.40 16.92 9.16
N SER A 116 8.03 15.67 9.48
CA SER A 116 6.82 15.30 10.21
C SER A 116 7.04 13.96 10.91
N GLU A 117 6.67 13.86 12.19
CA GLU A 117 6.65 12.60 12.92
C GLU A 117 5.62 11.60 12.35
N PHE A 118 4.63 12.10 11.63
CA PHE A 118 3.55 11.34 11.03
C PHE A 118 3.79 11.00 9.56
N ALA A 119 4.95 11.31 8.97
CA ALA A 119 5.19 11.16 7.53
C ALA A 119 4.81 9.78 7.00
N ASP A 120 5.22 8.70 7.66
CA ASP A 120 4.90 7.33 7.24
C ASP A 120 3.42 6.99 7.45
N TYR A 121 2.82 7.47 8.54
CA TYR A 121 1.40 7.27 8.83
C TYR A 121 0.52 7.99 7.81
N ASP A 122 0.85 9.23 7.49
CA ASP A 122 0.13 10.06 6.53
C ASP A 122 0.25 9.51 5.11
N LEU A 123 1.46 9.05 4.71
CA LEU A 123 1.64 8.33 3.45
C LEU A 123 0.74 7.09 3.40
N GLY A 124 0.64 6.33 4.49
CA GLY A 124 -0.24 5.15 4.56
C GLY A 124 -1.71 5.52 4.31
N GLN A 125 -2.18 6.67 4.80
CA GLN A 125 -3.53 7.19 4.53
C GLN A 125 -3.68 7.58 3.05
N ALA A 126 -2.71 8.28 2.47
CA ALA A 126 -2.73 8.64 1.05
C ALA A 126 -2.78 7.41 0.14
N VAL A 127 -1.98 6.39 0.44
CA VAL A 127 -2.00 5.12 -0.29
C VAL A 127 -3.33 4.37 -0.10
N ALA A 128 -3.97 4.45 1.07
CA ALA A 128 -5.30 3.87 1.30
C ALA A 128 -6.37 4.55 0.42
N HIS A 129 -6.35 5.89 0.30
CA HIS A 129 -7.26 6.64 -0.57
C HIS A 129 -7.06 6.24 -2.04
N LEU A 130 -5.80 6.22 -2.52
CA LEU A 130 -5.46 5.73 -3.87
C LEU A 130 -6.00 4.32 -4.10
N THR A 131 -5.81 3.42 -3.14
CA THR A 131 -6.28 2.03 -3.24
C THR A 131 -7.80 1.93 -3.38
N ILE A 132 -8.56 2.75 -2.65
CA ILE A 132 -10.02 2.77 -2.75
C ILE A 132 -10.46 3.38 -4.08
N GLN A 133 -9.78 4.42 -4.56
CA GLN A 133 -10.05 5.00 -5.88
C GLN A 133 -9.76 3.98 -6.99
N ALA A 134 -8.66 3.24 -6.92
CA ALA A 134 -8.37 2.16 -7.87
C ALA A 134 -9.50 1.13 -7.91
N GLN A 135 -9.99 0.70 -6.73
CA GLN A 135 -11.12 -0.23 -6.63
C GLN A 135 -12.40 0.33 -7.27
N ALA A 136 -12.63 1.64 -7.19
CA ALA A 136 -13.77 2.30 -7.84
C ALA A 136 -13.65 2.37 -9.38
N LEU A 137 -12.46 2.13 -9.90
CA LEU A 137 -12.14 2.05 -11.34
C LEU A 137 -11.96 0.60 -11.82
N ASP A 138 -12.44 -0.38 -11.04
CA ASP A 138 -12.24 -1.81 -11.31
C ASP A 138 -10.76 -2.24 -11.41
N LEU A 139 -9.86 -1.45 -10.82
CA LEU A 139 -8.46 -1.76 -10.68
C LEU A 139 -8.18 -2.29 -9.27
N ALA A 140 -7.27 -3.25 -9.18
CA ALA A 140 -6.77 -3.71 -7.90
C ALA A 140 -5.36 -3.19 -7.65
N THR A 141 -4.97 -3.13 -6.37
CA THR A 141 -3.64 -2.70 -5.95
C THR A 141 -2.99 -3.74 -5.05
N HIS A 142 -1.69 -3.94 -5.21
CA HIS A 142 -0.88 -4.73 -4.29
C HIS A 142 0.37 -3.95 -3.90
N GLN A 143 0.44 -3.57 -2.63
CA GLN A 143 1.60 -2.89 -2.05
C GLN A 143 2.62 -3.91 -1.59
N PHE A 144 3.89 -3.69 -1.93
CA PHE A 144 4.96 -4.63 -1.56
C PHE A 144 6.29 -3.91 -1.27
N ARG A 145 7.15 -4.65 -0.58
CA ARG A 145 8.48 -4.19 -0.15
C ARG A 145 9.60 -5.15 -0.59
N ALA A 146 9.26 -6.12 -1.45
CA ALA A 146 10.21 -7.11 -1.96
C ALA A 146 10.99 -6.53 -3.16
N PHE A 147 11.92 -5.62 -2.87
CA PHE A 147 12.87 -5.02 -3.81
C PHE A 147 14.15 -4.62 -3.07
N ASP A 148 15.25 -4.43 -3.79
CA ASP A 148 16.49 -3.88 -3.25
C ASP A 148 16.34 -2.38 -3.04
N LEU A 149 16.12 -1.97 -1.77
CA LEU A 149 15.89 -0.58 -1.42
C LEU A 149 17.12 0.29 -1.69
N GLU A 150 18.30 -0.21 -1.33
CA GLU A 150 19.53 0.57 -1.44
C GLU A 150 19.82 0.89 -2.91
N SER A 151 19.78 -0.14 -3.76
CA SER A 151 20.00 0.02 -5.20
C SER A 151 18.92 0.86 -5.87
N LEU A 152 17.63 0.68 -5.51
CA LEU A 152 16.54 1.51 -6.04
C LEU A 152 16.66 2.98 -5.60
N THR A 153 17.05 3.23 -4.34
CA THR A 153 17.25 4.60 -3.84
C THR A 153 18.39 5.28 -4.59
N LYS A 154 19.51 4.56 -4.82
CA LYS A 154 20.63 5.08 -5.60
C LYS A 154 20.25 5.34 -7.07
N GLU A 155 19.43 4.47 -7.65
CA GLU A 155 18.98 4.59 -9.05
C GLU A 155 18.04 5.78 -9.26
N LEU A 156 17.08 5.99 -8.36
CA LEU A 156 16.06 7.03 -8.48
C LEU A 156 16.53 8.38 -7.92
N ASP A 157 17.54 8.36 -7.04
CA ASP A 157 18.16 9.53 -6.41
C ASP A 157 17.12 10.57 -5.92
N PRO A 158 16.22 10.18 -4.98
CA PRO A 158 15.19 11.09 -4.50
C PRO A 158 15.81 12.29 -3.80
N ASN A 159 15.13 13.45 -3.87
CA ASN A 159 15.55 14.65 -3.19
C ASN A 159 15.89 14.40 -1.71
N PRO A 160 16.83 15.16 -1.11
CA PRO A 160 17.12 15.04 0.31
C PRO A 160 15.87 15.07 1.18
N GLY A 161 15.85 14.26 2.23
CA GLY A 161 14.71 14.14 3.14
C GLY A 161 13.61 13.17 2.70
N TRP A 162 13.61 12.69 1.45
CA TRP A 162 12.66 11.72 0.95
C TRP A 162 13.17 10.29 1.06
N THR A 163 12.29 9.37 1.43
CA THR A 163 12.60 7.95 1.62
C THR A 163 11.61 7.09 0.85
N ILE A 164 12.11 6.16 0.02
CA ILE A 164 11.28 5.18 -0.66
C ILE A 164 10.70 4.21 0.38
N MET A 165 9.37 4.02 0.35
CA MET A 165 8.65 3.22 1.33
C MET A 165 8.16 1.87 0.78
N SER A 166 7.52 1.88 -0.37
CA SER A 166 6.95 0.69 -1.01
C SER A 166 6.81 0.90 -2.51
N ILE A 167 6.46 -0.18 -3.21
CA ILE A 167 5.96 -0.12 -4.58
C ILE A 167 4.53 -0.63 -4.56
N ILE A 168 3.64 0.00 -5.33
CA ILE A 168 2.27 -0.42 -5.56
C ILE A 168 2.16 -0.94 -6.98
N ALA A 169 1.78 -2.21 -7.15
CA ALA A 169 1.35 -2.74 -8.43
C ALA A 169 -0.14 -2.45 -8.61
N VAL A 170 -0.52 -1.93 -9.77
CA VAL A 170 -1.89 -1.53 -10.11
C VAL A 170 -2.29 -2.14 -11.45
N GLY A 171 -3.49 -2.67 -11.55
CA GLY A 171 -4.04 -3.22 -12.79
C GLY A 171 -5.36 -3.95 -12.55
N PRO A 172 -6.06 -4.35 -13.62
CA PRO A 172 -7.22 -5.23 -13.51
C PRO A 172 -6.80 -6.57 -12.90
N PRO A 173 -7.48 -7.06 -11.85
CA PRO A 173 -7.14 -8.34 -11.24
C PRO A 173 -7.50 -9.49 -12.18
N ALA A 174 -6.59 -10.47 -12.35
CA ALA A 174 -6.86 -11.66 -13.15
C ALA A 174 -7.72 -12.68 -12.39
N ASP A 175 -7.61 -12.71 -11.07
CA ASP A 175 -8.35 -13.61 -10.21
C ASP A 175 -9.48 -12.88 -9.47
N PRO A 176 -10.61 -13.57 -9.18
CA PRO A 176 -11.65 -13.01 -8.34
C PRO A 176 -11.13 -12.77 -6.91
N CYS A 177 -11.76 -11.81 -6.21
CA CYS A 177 -11.44 -11.53 -4.81
C CYS A 177 -11.57 -12.82 -3.96
N PRO A 178 -10.48 -13.33 -3.39
CA PRO A 178 -10.55 -14.54 -2.57
C PRO A 178 -11.29 -14.29 -1.26
N ALA A 179 -11.79 -15.34 -0.64
CA ALA A 179 -12.27 -15.28 0.73
C ALA A 179 -11.09 -14.93 1.66
N THR A 180 -11.01 -13.68 2.07
CA THR A 180 -9.94 -13.19 2.95
C THR A 180 -10.37 -13.25 4.41
N THR A 181 -9.55 -13.90 5.24
CA THR A 181 -9.71 -13.89 6.70
C THR A 181 -9.15 -12.60 7.28
N ARG A 182 -9.83 -12.04 8.26
CA ARG A 182 -9.36 -10.94 9.10
C ARG A 182 -9.33 -11.39 10.54
N ASN A 183 -8.48 -10.80 11.35
CA ASN A 183 -8.52 -11.03 12.79
C ASN A 183 -9.90 -10.65 13.35
N PRO A 184 -10.41 -11.39 14.33
CA PRO A 184 -11.68 -11.07 14.97
C PRO A 184 -11.69 -9.65 15.53
N LEU A 185 -12.83 -8.95 15.40
CA LEU A 185 -12.97 -7.55 15.84
C LEU A 185 -12.52 -7.30 17.31
N PRO A 186 -12.79 -8.21 18.28
CA PRO A 186 -12.27 -8.04 19.64
C PRO A 186 -10.75 -7.88 19.73
N HIS A 187 -9.97 -8.47 18.81
CA HIS A 187 -8.52 -8.32 18.79
C HIS A 187 -8.06 -6.92 18.38
N LEU A 188 -8.95 -6.11 17.78
CA LEU A 188 -8.68 -4.72 17.42
C LEU A 188 -9.01 -3.75 18.55
N ARG A 189 -9.70 -4.22 19.60
CA ARG A 189 -10.04 -3.40 20.77
C ARG A 189 -8.98 -3.61 21.84
N THR A 190 -8.24 -2.57 22.15
CA THR A 190 -7.34 -2.57 23.31
C THR A 190 -8.16 -2.40 24.58
N ALA A 191 -7.80 -3.13 25.64
CA ALA A 191 -8.35 -2.86 26.96
C ALA A 191 -8.02 -1.42 27.39
N PRO A 192 -8.89 -0.72 28.15
CA PRO A 192 -8.56 0.57 28.68
C PRO A 192 -7.27 0.46 29.52
N TRP A 193 -6.40 1.45 29.40
CA TRP A 193 -5.19 1.54 30.22
C TRP A 193 -5.63 1.66 31.67
N THR A 194 -5.39 0.63 32.47
CA THR A 194 -5.47 0.76 33.90
C THR A 194 -4.16 1.41 34.35
N ALA A 195 -4.22 2.62 34.91
CA ALA A 195 -3.07 3.22 35.59
C ALA A 195 -2.58 2.21 36.63
N ARG A 196 -1.32 1.80 36.50
CA ARG A 196 -0.64 1.04 37.54
C ARG A 196 -0.18 1.99 38.64
#